data_dcbeb86ddde9cc3ae6a6517549e4ac35
#
_entry.id   dcbeb86ddde9cc3ae6a6517549e4ac35
#
_cell.length_a   1.000
_cell.length_b   1.000
_cell.length_c   1.000
_cell.angle_alpha   90.00
_cell.angle_beta   90.00
_cell.angle_gamma   90.00
#
_symmetry.space_group_name_H-M   'P 1'
#
loop_
_entity.id
_entity.type
_entity.pdbx_description
1 polymer ?
#
loop_
_entity_poly.entity_id
_entity_poly.type
_entity_poly.pdbx_seq_one_letter_code
_entity_poly.pdbx_strand_id
1 'polypeptide(L)'
;TPYRAMAAFGVRQLEQAVAEARRAPTNFTLPLEWVNQQTINRDELVRILNGYIVRGLVYWARTPQERAQVDWNKVLELTAPGNVITRDFSVLADVTKSGTVSTWLQYTQLQTDARADNMLIGPSDTSGTYQRWLQTPFEQRTEIQVRTPDRRIHGAGGPNTNGKYFGQPTDARGTYVQTMRTGRGTTIFSRYRGIRYGTQHFQIGQIPVMSPVEMALLRAEAFLRLGRPADAVPLINRTRVANGELPPVTVNGTGSLPACVPRKDDGSCGDLMDAMLYEKRIELQSVEPILHWADWRAFGKLQRGSMMQFPIHGRELQVLGLPIYTFGGSNPGSAP
;
A
#
# COMPACT_ATOMS: atom_id res chain seq x y z
N THR A 1 -22.90 11.79 -9.30
CA THR A 1 -23.06 10.32 -9.44
C THR A 1 -22.48 9.64 -8.21
N PRO A 2 -23.22 8.71 -7.58
CA PRO A 2 -22.70 7.98 -6.42
C PRO A 2 -21.38 7.26 -6.77
N TYR A 3 -20.40 7.32 -5.87
CA TYR A 3 -19.06 6.76 -6.11
C TYR A 3 -19.06 5.27 -6.49
N ARG A 4 -19.99 4.49 -5.93
CA ARG A 4 -20.17 3.06 -6.26
C ARG A 4 -20.56 2.87 -7.73
N ALA A 5 -21.46 3.70 -8.24
CA ALA A 5 -21.87 3.67 -9.64
C ALA A 5 -20.72 4.08 -10.58
N MET A 6 -19.87 5.03 -10.15
CA MET A 6 -18.68 5.43 -10.91
C MET A 6 -17.65 4.31 -10.95
N ALA A 7 -17.40 3.63 -9.83
CA ALA A 7 -16.50 2.49 -9.81
C ALA A 7 -17.00 1.36 -10.72
N ALA A 8 -18.29 1.03 -10.66
CA ALA A 8 -18.90 0.04 -11.54
C ALA A 8 -18.85 0.44 -13.03
N PHE A 9 -19.00 1.73 -13.33
CA PHE A 9 -18.82 2.24 -14.69
C PHE A 9 -17.37 2.04 -15.15
N GLY A 10 -16.38 2.43 -14.34
CA GLY A 10 -14.97 2.23 -14.66
C GLY A 10 -14.63 0.76 -14.91
N VAL A 11 -15.13 -0.16 -14.08
CA VAL A 11 -14.94 -1.61 -14.29
C VAL A 11 -15.50 -2.05 -15.64
N ARG A 12 -16.72 -1.64 -16.01
CA ARG A 12 -17.30 -1.99 -17.33
C ARG A 12 -16.48 -1.45 -18.50
N GLN A 13 -15.94 -0.23 -18.38
CA GLN A 13 -15.07 0.33 -19.43
C GLN A 13 -13.79 -0.49 -19.60
N LEU A 14 -13.19 -0.93 -18.49
CA LEU A 14 -12.01 -1.79 -18.52
C LEU A 14 -12.33 -3.19 -19.08
N GLU A 15 -13.49 -3.75 -18.77
CA GLU A 15 -13.95 -5.02 -19.36
C GLU A 15 -14.13 -4.91 -20.87
N GLN A 16 -14.68 -3.80 -21.37
CA GLN A 16 -14.75 -3.50 -22.81
C GLN A 16 -13.35 -3.38 -23.42
N ALA A 17 -12.43 -2.70 -22.73
CA ALA A 17 -11.05 -2.60 -23.20
C ALA A 17 -10.35 -3.96 -23.26
N VAL A 18 -10.61 -4.86 -22.31
CA VAL A 18 -10.13 -6.26 -22.36
C VAL A 18 -10.69 -6.99 -23.58
N ALA A 19 -11.98 -6.82 -23.86
CA ALA A 19 -12.61 -7.45 -25.02
C ALA A 19 -12.00 -6.96 -26.35
N GLU A 20 -11.74 -5.66 -26.48
CA GLU A 20 -11.06 -5.09 -27.63
C GLU A 20 -9.60 -5.55 -27.74
N ALA A 21 -8.85 -5.52 -26.62
CA ALA A 21 -7.47 -5.98 -26.61
C ALA A 21 -7.35 -7.45 -27.09
N ARG A 22 -8.27 -8.32 -26.69
CA ARG A 22 -8.29 -9.73 -27.13
C ARG A 22 -8.56 -9.91 -28.62
N ARG A 23 -9.19 -8.94 -29.30
CA ARG A 23 -9.42 -8.95 -30.75
C ARG A 23 -8.19 -8.52 -31.53
N ALA A 24 -7.24 -7.83 -30.87
CA ALA A 24 -6.03 -7.39 -31.53
C ALA A 24 -5.19 -8.59 -32.01
N PRO A 25 -4.42 -8.43 -33.10
CA PRO A 25 -3.52 -9.47 -33.58
C PRO A 25 -2.52 -9.95 -32.52
N THR A 26 -2.05 -11.18 -32.62
CA THR A 26 -1.10 -11.76 -31.65
C THR A 26 0.24 -11.02 -31.60
N ASN A 27 0.64 -10.38 -32.69
CA ASN A 27 1.84 -9.55 -32.78
C ASN A 27 1.62 -8.07 -32.39
N PHE A 28 0.44 -7.74 -31.87
CA PHE A 28 0.15 -6.39 -31.39
C PHE A 28 1.04 -6.02 -30.21
N THR A 29 1.57 -4.79 -30.23
CA THR A 29 2.27 -4.16 -29.12
C THR A 29 1.82 -2.72 -28.98
N LEU A 30 1.77 -2.21 -27.74
CA LEU A 30 1.55 -0.79 -27.51
C LEU A 30 2.78 0.02 -27.99
N PRO A 31 2.56 1.26 -28.52
CA PRO A 31 3.65 2.19 -28.75
C PRO A 31 4.45 2.41 -27.45
N LEU A 32 5.77 2.36 -27.54
CA LEU A 32 6.66 2.48 -26.37
C LEU A 32 6.47 3.81 -25.62
N GLU A 33 6.17 4.87 -26.36
CA GLU A 33 5.96 6.23 -25.82
C GLU A 33 4.71 6.30 -24.94
N TRP A 34 3.72 5.43 -25.17
CA TRP A 34 2.48 5.40 -24.37
C TRP A 34 2.66 4.74 -23.01
N VAL A 35 3.66 3.89 -22.89
CA VAL A 35 3.84 3.02 -21.72
C VAL A 35 5.26 3.14 -21.14
N ASN A 36 5.82 4.34 -21.19
CA ASN A 36 7.11 4.66 -20.58
C ASN A 36 8.24 3.69 -21.00
N GLN A 37 8.36 3.45 -22.30
CA GLN A 37 9.41 2.62 -22.91
C GLN A 37 9.34 1.13 -22.52
N GLN A 38 8.20 0.65 -22.04
CA GLN A 38 7.99 -0.78 -21.80
C GLN A 38 7.40 -1.45 -23.03
N THR A 39 7.89 -2.64 -23.38
CA THR A 39 7.24 -3.47 -24.38
C THR A 39 6.04 -4.15 -23.72
N ILE A 40 4.83 -3.81 -24.16
CA ILE A 40 3.57 -4.40 -23.69
C ILE A 40 2.86 -4.98 -24.90
N ASN A 41 2.84 -6.31 -24.97
CA ASN A 41 2.10 -7.02 -25.99
C ASN A 41 0.61 -7.16 -25.61
N ARG A 42 -0.19 -7.72 -26.54
CA ARG A 42 -1.63 -7.93 -26.36
C ARG A 42 -1.97 -8.62 -25.03
N ASP A 43 -1.29 -9.72 -24.74
CA ASP A 43 -1.61 -10.55 -23.58
C ASP A 43 -1.20 -9.88 -22.25
N GLU A 44 -0.08 -9.16 -22.26
CA GLU A 44 0.32 -8.33 -21.12
C GLU A 44 -0.65 -7.17 -20.90
N LEU A 45 -1.13 -6.53 -21.97
CA LEU A 45 -2.16 -5.48 -21.87
C LEU A 45 -3.42 -6.03 -21.21
N VAL A 46 -3.90 -7.20 -21.64
CA VAL A 46 -5.06 -7.85 -21.00
C VAL A 46 -4.83 -8.10 -19.50
N ARG A 47 -3.64 -8.57 -19.10
CA ARG A 47 -3.31 -8.81 -17.69
C ARG A 47 -3.25 -7.51 -16.89
N ILE A 48 -2.71 -6.44 -17.48
CA ILE A 48 -2.69 -5.11 -16.84
C ILE A 48 -4.12 -4.60 -16.64
N LEU A 49 -4.96 -4.68 -17.67
CA LEU A 49 -6.36 -4.28 -17.58
C LEU A 49 -7.13 -5.09 -16.53
N ASN A 50 -6.90 -6.40 -16.45
CA ASN A 50 -7.47 -7.24 -15.39
C ASN A 50 -7.04 -6.75 -13.99
N GLY A 51 -5.79 -6.37 -13.81
CA GLY A 51 -5.32 -5.78 -12.55
C GLY A 51 -6.04 -4.49 -12.18
N TYR A 52 -6.30 -3.61 -13.15
CA TYR A 52 -7.11 -2.41 -12.93
C TYR A 52 -8.58 -2.73 -12.65
N ILE A 53 -9.15 -3.75 -13.28
CA ILE A 53 -10.50 -4.23 -12.94
C ILE A 53 -10.54 -4.70 -11.49
N VAL A 54 -9.55 -5.50 -11.05
CA VAL A 54 -9.44 -5.95 -9.66
C VAL A 54 -9.36 -4.75 -8.70
N ARG A 55 -8.56 -3.74 -9.00
CA ARG A 55 -8.51 -2.50 -8.22
C ARG A 55 -9.87 -1.82 -8.17
N GLY A 56 -10.57 -1.70 -9.29
CA GLY A 56 -11.91 -1.11 -9.36
C GLY A 56 -12.94 -1.89 -8.53
N LEU A 57 -12.88 -3.22 -8.56
CA LEU A 57 -13.75 -4.10 -7.77
C LEU A 57 -13.50 -4.01 -6.28
N VAL A 58 -12.26 -3.77 -5.85
CA VAL A 58 -11.83 -3.89 -4.45
C VAL A 58 -11.80 -2.54 -3.74
N TYR A 59 -11.23 -1.51 -4.35
CA TYR A 59 -10.92 -0.24 -3.68
C TYR A 59 -12.06 0.79 -3.71
N TRP A 60 -13.21 0.49 -4.31
CA TRP A 60 -14.39 1.33 -4.16
C TRP A 60 -14.93 1.31 -2.73
N ALA A 61 -14.72 0.20 -2.00
CA ALA A 61 -15.21 0.03 -0.65
C ALA A 61 -14.59 1.06 0.31
N ARG A 62 -15.45 1.71 1.09
CA ARG A 62 -15.07 2.76 2.06
C ARG A 62 -15.24 2.32 3.50
N THR A 63 -15.89 1.19 3.72
CA THR A 63 -16.17 0.63 5.05
C THR A 63 -15.95 -0.89 5.06
N PRO A 64 -15.80 -1.51 6.24
CA PRO A 64 -15.72 -2.97 6.36
C PRO A 64 -16.95 -3.69 5.78
N GLN A 65 -18.15 -3.11 5.93
CA GLN A 65 -19.39 -3.63 5.39
C GLN A 65 -19.38 -3.62 3.86
N GLU A 66 -18.92 -2.54 3.24
CA GLU A 66 -18.77 -2.48 1.79
C GLU A 66 -17.67 -3.41 1.27
N ARG A 67 -16.57 -3.55 2.02
CA ARG A 67 -15.50 -4.50 1.67
C ARG A 67 -15.99 -5.93 1.66
N ALA A 68 -16.90 -6.28 2.55
CA ALA A 68 -17.55 -7.60 2.57
C ALA A 68 -18.44 -7.85 1.34
N GLN A 69 -18.92 -6.80 0.65
CA GLN A 69 -19.79 -6.88 -0.54
C GLN A 69 -19.02 -6.94 -1.86
N VAL A 70 -17.68 -6.92 -1.83
CA VAL A 70 -16.86 -7.07 -3.05
C VAL A 70 -17.13 -8.46 -3.67
N ASP A 71 -17.19 -8.52 -4.99
CA ASP A 71 -17.25 -9.80 -5.71
C ASP A 71 -15.90 -10.52 -5.67
N TRP A 72 -15.68 -11.24 -4.57
CA TRP A 72 -14.45 -11.97 -4.34
C TRP A 72 -14.25 -13.15 -5.29
N ASN A 73 -15.32 -13.73 -5.85
CA ASN A 73 -15.22 -14.75 -6.88
C ASN A 73 -14.63 -14.16 -8.17
N LYS A 74 -15.09 -12.96 -8.56
CA LYS A 74 -14.54 -12.26 -9.72
C LYS A 74 -13.08 -11.86 -9.49
N VAL A 75 -12.73 -11.45 -8.28
CA VAL A 75 -11.32 -11.20 -7.92
C VAL A 75 -10.47 -12.45 -8.08
N LEU A 76 -10.94 -13.63 -7.61
CA LEU A 76 -10.23 -14.91 -7.82
C LEU A 76 -10.06 -15.26 -9.29
N GLU A 77 -11.09 -15.07 -10.11
CA GLU A 77 -11.03 -15.30 -11.55
C GLU A 77 -9.94 -14.44 -12.22
N LEU A 78 -9.98 -13.14 -11.97
CA LEU A 78 -9.08 -12.17 -12.62
C LEU A 78 -7.64 -12.25 -12.12
N THR A 79 -7.43 -12.71 -10.88
CA THR A 79 -6.09 -12.91 -10.30
C THR A 79 -5.56 -14.34 -10.47
N ALA A 80 -6.27 -15.20 -11.20
CA ALA A 80 -5.81 -16.55 -11.48
C ALA A 80 -4.51 -16.54 -12.32
N PRO A 81 -3.66 -17.57 -12.18
CA PRO A 81 -2.50 -17.75 -13.04
C PRO A 81 -2.91 -17.67 -14.52
N GLY A 82 -2.14 -16.90 -15.31
CA GLY A 82 -2.45 -16.62 -16.71
C GLY A 82 -3.30 -15.37 -16.95
N ASN A 83 -4.15 -14.96 -16.02
CA ASN A 83 -5.00 -13.76 -16.12
C ASN A 83 -4.38 -12.50 -15.50
N VAL A 84 -3.35 -12.66 -14.68
CA VAL A 84 -2.74 -11.60 -13.89
C VAL A 84 -1.33 -11.27 -14.39
N ILE A 85 -0.87 -10.06 -14.15
CA ILE A 85 0.50 -9.65 -14.45
C ILE A 85 1.52 -10.57 -13.77
N THR A 86 2.60 -10.88 -14.46
CA THR A 86 3.70 -11.74 -13.98
C THR A 86 4.96 -10.95 -13.65
N ARG A 87 5.03 -9.68 -14.06
CA ARG A 87 6.08 -8.72 -13.75
C ARG A 87 5.46 -7.39 -13.37
N ASP A 88 6.23 -6.53 -12.74
CA ASP A 88 5.76 -5.19 -12.40
C ASP A 88 5.37 -4.42 -13.67
N PHE A 89 4.19 -3.81 -13.65
CA PHE A 89 3.85 -2.73 -14.55
C PHE A 89 4.38 -1.45 -13.95
N SER A 90 5.35 -0.84 -14.60
CA SER A 90 6.15 0.24 -14.02
C SER A 90 6.11 1.49 -14.90
N VAL A 91 6.43 2.61 -14.29
CA VAL A 91 6.85 3.82 -15.00
C VAL A 91 8.37 3.92 -14.97
N LEU A 92 8.95 4.43 -16.05
CA LEU A 92 10.37 4.73 -16.08
C LEU A 92 10.60 6.10 -15.45
N ALA A 93 11.36 6.15 -14.36
CA ALA A 93 11.94 7.39 -13.87
C ALA A 93 13.27 7.63 -14.59
N ASP A 94 13.41 8.77 -15.24
CA ASP A 94 14.63 9.18 -15.94
C ASP A 94 14.86 10.66 -15.66
N VAL A 95 15.79 10.95 -14.75
CA VAL A 95 16.12 12.33 -14.33
C VAL A 95 16.75 13.18 -15.44
N THR A 96 17.21 12.55 -16.52
CA THR A 96 17.77 13.25 -17.68
C THR A 96 16.69 13.77 -18.63
N LYS A 97 15.46 13.33 -18.47
CA LYS A 97 14.31 13.71 -19.30
C LYS A 97 13.30 14.48 -18.49
N SER A 98 12.94 15.66 -18.94
CA SER A 98 11.89 16.47 -18.33
C SER A 98 10.57 15.71 -18.27
N GLY A 99 9.90 15.76 -17.12
CA GLY A 99 8.56 15.18 -16.94
C GLY A 99 8.49 13.69 -16.61
N THR A 100 9.64 12.99 -16.54
CA THR A 100 9.68 11.56 -16.22
C THR A 100 9.98 11.26 -14.76
N VAL A 101 10.14 12.27 -13.92
CA VAL A 101 10.40 12.11 -12.50
C VAL A 101 9.07 11.97 -11.75
N SER A 102 8.90 10.86 -11.05
CA SER A 102 7.77 10.70 -10.15
C SER A 102 7.99 11.54 -8.88
N THR A 103 7.34 12.68 -8.81
CA THR A 103 7.37 13.56 -7.61
C THR A 103 6.95 12.82 -6.35
N TRP A 104 5.96 11.91 -6.48
CA TRP A 104 5.52 11.09 -5.36
C TRP A 104 6.65 10.23 -4.78
N LEU A 105 7.37 9.53 -5.62
CA LEU A 105 8.49 8.70 -5.17
C LEU A 105 9.63 9.53 -4.62
N GLN A 106 9.86 10.70 -5.20
CA GLN A 106 10.82 11.66 -4.68
C GLN A 106 10.53 11.98 -3.22
N TYR A 107 9.31 12.31 -2.89
CA TYR A 107 8.95 12.64 -1.51
C TYR A 107 8.97 11.44 -0.57
N THR A 108 8.64 10.25 -1.03
CA THR A 108 8.54 9.07 -0.14
C THR A 108 9.85 8.34 0.10
N GLN A 109 10.83 8.44 -0.82
CA GLN A 109 12.06 7.67 -0.75
C GLN A 109 13.29 8.51 -0.41
N LEU A 110 13.33 9.76 -0.85
CA LEU A 110 14.55 10.54 -0.87
C LEU A 110 14.57 11.72 0.07
N GLN A 111 13.43 12.33 0.30
CA GLN A 111 13.40 13.49 1.13
C GLN A 111 13.67 13.09 2.58
N THR A 112 14.59 13.79 3.20
CA THR A 112 14.87 13.64 4.63
C THR A 112 13.63 13.93 5.48
N ASP A 113 12.67 14.66 4.91
CA ASP A 113 11.43 15.07 5.57
C ASP A 113 10.28 14.07 5.42
N ALA A 114 10.41 13.05 4.54
CA ALA A 114 9.41 12.01 4.40
C ALA A 114 9.68 10.86 5.35
N ARG A 115 8.65 10.45 6.08
CA ARG A 115 8.69 9.32 7.02
C ARG A 115 7.50 8.43 6.80
N ALA A 116 7.70 7.16 7.06
CA ALA A 116 6.62 6.21 7.18
C ALA A 116 5.76 6.57 8.42
N ASP A 117 4.46 6.41 8.30
CA ASP A 117 3.56 6.53 9.45
C ASP A 117 3.90 5.47 10.51
N ASN A 118 3.84 5.85 11.79
CA ASN A 118 3.97 4.89 12.89
C ASN A 118 2.99 3.73 12.79
N MET A 119 1.79 3.96 12.26
CA MET A 119 0.80 2.91 12.03
C MET A 119 1.16 1.97 10.88
N LEU A 120 2.06 2.35 9.98
CA LEU A 120 2.59 1.44 8.94
C LEU A 120 3.60 0.47 9.56
N ILE A 121 4.52 1.00 10.35
CA ILE A 121 5.65 0.24 10.92
C ILE A 121 5.26 -0.46 12.23
N GLY A 122 4.43 0.18 13.04
CA GLY A 122 4.09 -0.22 14.39
C GLY A 122 3.58 -1.64 14.57
N PRO A 123 2.71 -2.19 13.70
CA PRO A 123 2.26 -3.57 13.83
C PRO A 123 3.39 -4.61 13.79
N SER A 124 4.57 -4.25 13.31
CA SER A 124 5.76 -5.10 13.35
C SER A 124 6.44 -5.16 14.72
N ASP A 125 6.11 -4.25 15.64
CA ASP A 125 6.80 -4.12 16.92
C ASP A 125 6.50 -5.28 17.85
N THR A 126 7.56 -5.94 18.30
CA THR A 126 7.48 -7.06 19.25
C THR A 126 7.77 -6.64 20.69
N SER A 127 8.12 -5.37 20.93
CA SER A 127 8.47 -4.84 22.26
C SER A 127 7.31 -4.24 23.05
N GLY A 128 6.15 -4.03 22.41
CA GLY A 128 5.01 -3.33 22.98
C GLY A 128 5.14 -1.80 22.98
N THR A 129 6.17 -1.26 22.34
CA THR A 129 6.34 0.20 22.23
C THR A 129 5.23 0.82 21.39
N TYR A 130 4.80 0.15 20.32
CA TYR A 130 3.71 0.61 19.48
C TYR A 130 2.36 0.65 20.23
N GLN A 131 2.05 -0.36 21.03
CA GLN A 131 0.82 -0.39 21.83
C GLN A 131 0.79 0.73 22.87
N ARG A 132 1.91 1.02 23.52
CA ARG A 132 2.02 2.18 24.43
C ARG A 132 1.83 3.51 23.67
N TRP A 133 2.39 3.62 22.47
CA TRP A 133 2.20 4.79 21.60
C TRP A 133 0.74 4.99 21.23
N LEU A 134 -0.01 3.91 20.91
CA LEU A 134 -1.45 3.98 20.64
C LEU A 134 -2.27 4.48 21.83
N GLN A 135 -1.85 4.11 23.04
CA GLN A 135 -2.49 4.53 24.29
C GLN A 135 -2.12 5.96 24.71
N THR A 136 -1.05 6.52 24.16
CA THR A 136 -0.62 7.89 24.44
C THR A 136 -1.60 8.87 23.79
N PRO A 137 -2.05 9.93 24.50
CA PRO A 137 -2.86 11.00 23.92
C PRO A 137 -2.21 11.55 22.65
N PHE A 138 -3.02 11.86 21.64
CA PHE A 138 -2.51 12.20 20.30
C PHE A 138 -1.48 13.34 20.32
N GLU A 139 -1.72 14.38 21.12
CA GLU A 139 -0.87 15.57 21.22
C GLU A 139 0.48 15.28 21.90
N GLN A 140 0.57 14.17 22.61
CA GLN A 140 1.77 13.73 23.33
C GLN A 140 2.55 12.64 22.60
N ARG A 141 2.02 12.16 21.45
CA ARG A 141 2.68 11.14 20.67
C ARG A 141 3.95 11.70 20.04
N THR A 142 4.99 10.89 20.06
CA THR A 142 6.28 11.17 19.44
C THR A 142 6.64 10.04 18.48
N GLU A 143 7.68 10.23 17.69
CA GLU A 143 8.23 9.15 16.89
C GLU A 143 8.68 7.99 17.77
N ILE A 144 8.50 6.77 17.27
CA ILE A 144 8.96 5.56 17.97
C ILE A 144 9.99 4.80 17.16
N GLN A 145 10.85 4.08 17.88
CA GLN A 145 11.71 3.06 17.31
C GLN A 145 11.12 1.69 17.68
N VAL A 146 10.70 0.94 16.66
CA VAL A 146 10.17 -0.41 16.87
C VAL A 146 11.31 -1.42 17.06
N ARG A 147 11.00 -2.56 17.70
CA ARG A 147 11.84 -3.75 17.68
C ARG A 147 11.11 -4.83 16.89
N THR A 148 11.69 -5.25 15.80
CA THR A 148 11.05 -6.22 14.91
C THR A 148 12.07 -7.17 14.30
N PRO A 149 11.71 -8.45 14.09
CA PRO A 149 12.50 -9.39 13.31
C PRO A 149 12.37 -9.16 11.80
N ASP A 150 11.43 -8.33 11.33
CA ASP A 150 11.18 -8.09 9.90
C ASP A 150 12.37 -7.40 9.22
N ARG A 151 13.03 -8.13 8.34
CA ARG A 151 14.24 -7.68 7.62
C ARG A 151 13.95 -6.60 6.57
N ARG A 152 12.73 -6.33 6.25
CA ARG A 152 12.34 -5.18 5.41
C ARG A 152 12.49 -3.87 6.19
N ILE A 153 12.34 -3.92 7.53
CA ILE A 153 12.38 -2.76 8.41
C ILE A 153 13.75 -2.61 9.08
N HIS A 154 14.29 -3.70 9.62
CA HIS A 154 15.61 -3.72 10.26
C HIS A 154 16.55 -4.72 9.60
N GLY A 155 17.82 -4.36 9.43
CA GLY A 155 18.87 -5.29 9.08
C GLY A 155 19.21 -6.26 10.22
N ALA A 156 20.18 -7.14 9.98
CA ALA A 156 20.60 -8.16 10.94
C ALA A 156 21.19 -7.57 12.25
N GLY A 157 21.75 -6.35 12.19
CA GLY A 157 22.30 -5.65 13.34
C GLY A 157 21.26 -5.02 14.27
N GLY A 158 19.95 -5.22 14.02
CA GLY A 158 18.86 -4.76 14.90
C GLY A 158 18.37 -3.34 14.60
N PRO A 159 17.76 -2.68 15.60
CA PRO A 159 16.92 -1.47 15.39
C PRO A 159 17.66 -0.26 14.79
N ASN A 160 18.97 -0.21 14.86
CA ASN A 160 19.77 0.91 14.34
C ASN A 160 20.34 0.62 12.95
N THR A 161 19.97 -0.49 12.32
CA THR A 161 20.43 -0.86 10.97
C THR A 161 19.28 -0.74 9.96
N ASN A 162 19.62 -0.31 8.76
CA ASN A 162 18.64 -0.26 7.68
C ASN A 162 18.18 -1.66 7.28
N GLY A 163 16.88 -1.80 7.09
CA GLY A 163 16.29 -2.97 6.46
C GLY A 163 16.35 -2.90 4.93
N LYS A 164 15.72 -3.88 4.28
CA LYS A 164 15.66 -3.95 2.81
C LYS A 164 14.80 -2.83 2.21
N TYR A 165 13.75 -2.37 2.92
CA TYR A 165 12.77 -1.40 2.42
C TYR A 165 12.74 -0.09 3.19
N PHE A 166 13.14 -0.12 4.45
CA PHE A 166 13.12 1.03 5.33
C PHE A 166 14.47 1.28 5.94
N GLY A 167 14.79 2.57 6.13
CA GLY A 167 16.00 3.01 6.78
C GLY A 167 15.74 4.18 7.70
N GLN A 168 16.70 4.47 8.55
CA GLN A 168 16.68 5.64 9.41
C GLN A 168 17.70 6.67 8.89
N PRO A 169 17.40 7.98 8.93
CA PRO A 169 18.41 8.98 8.64
C PRO A 169 19.48 8.96 9.74
N THR A 170 20.72 8.89 9.32
CA THR A 170 21.88 8.89 10.21
C THR A 170 22.88 9.94 9.79
N ASP A 171 23.66 10.45 10.75
CA ASP A 171 24.86 11.23 10.49
C ASP A 171 26.00 10.36 9.95
N ALA A 172 27.16 10.97 9.71
CA ALA A 172 28.35 10.27 9.25
C ALA A 172 28.89 9.23 10.23
N ARG A 173 28.46 9.25 11.49
CA ARG A 173 28.84 8.30 12.55
C ARG A 173 27.81 7.16 12.69
N GLY A 174 26.73 7.16 11.86
CA GLY A 174 25.66 6.19 11.96
C GLY A 174 24.64 6.46 13.07
N THR A 175 24.72 7.63 13.73
CA THR A 175 23.78 8.03 14.75
C THR A 175 22.50 8.56 14.11
N TYR A 176 21.32 8.14 14.63
CA TYR A 176 20.05 8.67 14.17
C TYR A 176 19.98 10.20 14.30
N VAL A 177 19.56 10.84 13.22
CA VAL A 177 19.33 12.29 13.18
C VAL A 177 17.87 12.57 12.92
N GLN A 178 17.23 13.26 13.86
CA GLN A 178 15.89 13.75 13.64
C GLN A 178 15.91 14.92 12.66
N THR A 179 15.38 14.70 11.47
CA THR A 179 15.34 15.73 10.41
C THR A 179 13.97 16.39 10.31
N MET A 180 12.94 15.81 10.92
CA MET A 180 11.60 16.36 10.91
C MET A 180 11.49 17.60 11.79
N ARG A 181 10.79 18.61 11.26
CA ARG A 181 10.47 19.82 12.04
C ARG A 181 9.37 19.53 13.04
N THR A 182 9.73 19.38 14.29
CA THR A 182 8.83 19.02 15.41
C THR A 182 7.61 19.93 15.53
N GLY A 183 7.74 21.23 15.22
CA GLY A 183 6.64 22.20 15.26
C GLY A 183 5.56 22.02 14.17
N ARG A 184 5.69 21.05 13.28
CA ARG A 184 4.73 20.76 12.21
C ARG A 184 3.92 19.47 12.41
N GLY A 185 3.90 18.93 13.63
CA GLY A 185 3.14 17.73 13.95
C GLY A 185 3.85 16.45 13.53
N THR A 186 4.78 15.99 14.39
CA THR A 186 5.51 14.72 14.20
C THR A 186 4.81 13.53 14.84
N THR A 187 3.60 13.72 15.32
CA THR A 187 2.85 12.76 16.14
C THR A 187 2.57 11.43 15.46
N ILE A 188 2.47 11.43 14.13
CA ILE A 188 2.17 10.24 13.32
C ILE A 188 3.41 9.64 12.66
N PHE A 189 4.48 10.40 12.49
CA PHE A 189 5.67 9.96 11.75
C PHE A 189 6.58 9.07 12.59
N SER A 190 7.06 7.99 11.97
CA SER A 190 8.07 7.12 12.57
C SER A 190 9.48 7.62 12.28
N ARG A 191 10.48 6.96 12.86
CA ARG A 191 11.90 7.18 12.54
C ARG A 191 12.30 6.67 11.16
N TYR A 192 11.42 5.96 10.46
CA TYR A 192 11.74 5.22 9.25
C TYR A 192 11.31 5.96 8.00
N ARG A 193 12.16 5.92 6.98
CA ARG A 193 11.87 6.36 5.61
C ARG A 193 11.92 5.18 4.66
N GLY A 194 11.20 5.24 3.55
CA GLY A 194 11.36 4.28 2.48
C GLY A 194 12.72 4.44 1.80
N ILE A 195 13.40 3.33 1.52
CA ILE A 195 14.68 3.31 0.80
C ILE A 195 14.68 2.33 -0.39
N ARG A 196 13.61 1.53 -0.53
CA ARG A 196 13.52 0.45 -1.53
C ARG A 196 13.79 0.92 -2.96
N TYR A 197 13.28 2.08 -3.34
CA TYR A 197 13.39 2.65 -4.69
C TYR A 197 14.26 3.91 -4.73
N GLY A 198 15.04 4.16 -3.69
CA GLY A 198 15.83 5.39 -3.55
C GLY A 198 16.84 5.59 -4.66
N THR A 199 17.49 4.52 -5.11
CA THR A 199 18.48 4.57 -6.20
C THR A 199 17.85 4.89 -7.55
N GLN A 200 16.71 4.26 -7.85
CA GLN A 200 15.97 4.45 -9.10
C GLN A 200 15.45 5.88 -9.24
N HIS A 201 15.20 6.54 -8.11
CA HIS A 201 14.66 7.87 -8.12
C HIS A 201 15.69 8.94 -8.51
N PHE A 202 16.94 8.82 -8.06
CA PHE A 202 18.01 9.76 -8.41
C PHE A 202 18.65 9.47 -9.76
N GLN A 203 18.41 8.31 -10.33
CA GLN A 203 19.02 7.86 -11.56
C GLN A 203 17.97 7.56 -12.63
N ILE A 204 18.09 6.45 -13.26
CA ILE A 204 17.15 5.92 -14.24
C ILE A 204 16.72 4.55 -13.74
N GLY A 205 15.43 4.33 -13.58
CA GLY A 205 14.92 3.06 -13.10
C GLY A 205 13.43 2.89 -13.24
N GLN A 206 13.00 1.65 -13.14
CA GLN A 206 11.61 1.27 -13.19
C GLN A 206 10.99 1.40 -11.80
N ILE A 207 9.83 2.04 -11.75
CA ILE A 207 9.07 2.24 -10.51
C ILE A 207 7.70 1.60 -10.68
N PRO A 208 7.36 0.58 -9.86
CA PRO A 208 6.11 -0.13 -10.00
C PRO A 208 4.89 0.77 -9.77
N VAL A 209 3.95 0.72 -10.70
CA VAL A 209 2.58 1.25 -10.55
C VAL A 209 1.64 0.13 -10.11
N MET A 210 1.89 -1.09 -10.60
CA MET A 210 1.16 -2.29 -10.22
C MET A 210 2.12 -3.47 -10.13
N SER A 211 2.01 -4.27 -9.07
CA SER A 211 2.91 -5.39 -8.81
C SER A 211 2.17 -6.73 -8.79
N PRO A 212 2.79 -7.83 -9.26
CA PRO A 212 2.27 -9.18 -9.06
C PRO A 212 2.04 -9.53 -7.59
N VAL A 213 2.79 -8.92 -6.69
CA VAL A 213 2.61 -9.09 -5.23
C VAL A 213 1.27 -8.50 -4.78
N GLU A 214 0.88 -7.32 -5.28
CA GLU A 214 -0.44 -6.76 -5.01
C GLU A 214 -1.55 -7.73 -5.40
N MET A 215 -1.48 -8.24 -6.63
CA MET A 215 -2.50 -9.16 -7.15
C MET A 215 -2.54 -10.47 -6.36
N ALA A 216 -1.40 -10.99 -5.96
CA ALA A 216 -1.31 -12.19 -5.13
C ALA A 216 -1.93 -11.97 -3.73
N LEU A 217 -1.70 -10.83 -3.12
CA LEU A 217 -2.25 -10.52 -1.79
C LEU A 217 -3.76 -10.16 -1.85
N LEU A 218 -4.24 -9.56 -2.95
CA LEU A 218 -5.68 -9.40 -3.20
C LEU A 218 -6.36 -10.76 -3.44
N ARG A 219 -5.67 -11.69 -4.11
CA ARG A 219 -6.13 -13.09 -4.23
C ARG A 219 -6.16 -13.78 -2.87
N ALA A 220 -5.17 -13.56 -2.02
CA ALA A 220 -5.17 -14.10 -0.66
C ALA A 220 -6.35 -13.56 0.15
N GLU A 221 -6.64 -12.25 0.08
CA GLU A 221 -7.83 -11.67 0.70
C GLU A 221 -9.11 -12.33 0.20
N ALA A 222 -9.23 -12.53 -1.12
CA ALA A 222 -10.39 -13.19 -1.70
C ALA A 222 -10.58 -14.61 -1.15
N PHE A 223 -9.52 -15.40 -1.04
CA PHE A 223 -9.59 -16.72 -0.41
C PHE A 223 -10.04 -16.65 1.05
N LEU A 224 -9.51 -15.71 1.83
CA LEU A 224 -9.92 -15.53 3.22
C LEU A 224 -11.40 -15.15 3.35
N ARG A 225 -11.87 -14.23 2.51
CA ARG A 225 -13.28 -13.79 2.47
C ARG A 225 -14.26 -14.89 2.05
N LEU A 226 -13.79 -15.85 1.26
CA LEU A 226 -14.56 -17.00 0.79
C LEU A 226 -14.40 -18.24 1.68
N GLY A 227 -13.79 -18.12 2.87
CA GLY A 227 -13.63 -19.22 3.82
C GLY A 227 -12.61 -20.27 3.41
N ARG A 228 -11.60 -19.90 2.61
CA ARG A 228 -10.56 -20.76 2.08
C ARG A 228 -9.15 -20.36 2.60
N PRO A 229 -8.93 -20.37 3.93
CA PRO A 229 -7.66 -19.87 4.49
C PRO A 229 -6.43 -20.68 4.07
N ALA A 230 -6.58 -21.98 3.81
CA ALA A 230 -5.45 -22.81 3.37
C ALA A 230 -4.88 -22.36 2.02
N ASP A 231 -5.71 -21.84 1.12
CA ASP A 231 -5.28 -21.33 -0.18
C ASP A 231 -4.61 -19.94 -0.07
N ALA A 232 -4.93 -19.17 0.97
CA ALA A 232 -4.33 -17.85 1.22
C ALA A 232 -2.90 -17.96 1.79
N VAL A 233 -2.64 -18.94 2.64
CA VAL A 233 -1.36 -19.12 3.35
C VAL A 233 -0.14 -19.06 2.44
N PRO A 234 -0.04 -19.82 1.32
CA PRO A 234 1.14 -19.79 0.47
C PRO A 234 1.36 -18.42 -0.20
N LEU A 235 0.29 -17.68 -0.49
CA LEU A 235 0.38 -16.34 -1.10
C LEU A 235 0.94 -15.32 -0.11
N ILE A 236 0.51 -15.38 1.15
CA ILE A 236 1.00 -14.52 2.23
C ILE A 236 2.46 -14.86 2.54
N ASN A 237 2.79 -16.14 2.63
CA ASN A 237 4.13 -16.59 2.99
C ASN A 237 5.18 -16.30 1.91
N ARG A 238 4.77 -16.08 0.67
CA ARG A 238 5.70 -15.80 -0.43
C ARG A 238 6.62 -14.62 -0.13
N THR A 239 6.07 -13.49 0.31
CA THR A 239 6.84 -12.28 0.63
C THR A 239 7.30 -12.28 2.08
N ARG A 240 6.46 -12.78 2.97
CA ARG A 240 6.75 -12.85 4.39
C ARG A 240 8.06 -13.57 4.68
N VAL A 241 8.26 -14.74 4.08
CA VAL A 241 9.45 -15.55 4.28
C VAL A 241 10.63 -15.03 3.44
N ALA A 242 10.41 -14.77 2.15
CA ALA A 242 11.51 -14.40 1.25
C ALA A 242 12.07 -12.99 1.53
N ASN A 243 11.19 -12.02 1.77
CA ASN A 243 11.59 -10.63 1.92
C ASN A 243 11.73 -10.23 3.39
N GLY A 244 10.76 -10.62 4.22
CA GLY A 244 10.70 -10.29 5.64
C GLY A 244 11.58 -11.18 6.51
N GLU A 245 11.95 -12.37 6.04
CA GLU A 245 12.62 -13.42 6.83
C GLU A 245 11.86 -13.72 8.13
N LEU A 246 10.53 -13.56 8.07
CA LEU A 246 9.62 -13.86 9.16
C LEU A 246 9.22 -15.34 9.14
N PRO A 247 8.90 -15.91 10.28
CA PRO A 247 8.30 -17.24 10.33
C PRO A 247 7.02 -17.30 9.48
N PRO A 248 6.77 -18.43 8.79
CA PRO A 248 5.57 -18.58 7.99
C PRO A 248 4.31 -18.52 8.87
N VAL A 249 3.25 -17.92 8.33
CA VAL A 249 1.92 -18.03 8.92
C VAL A 249 1.30 -19.38 8.60
N THR A 250 0.37 -19.79 9.45
CA THR A 250 -0.50 -20.94 9.22
C THR A 250 -1.95 -20.48 9.14
N VAL A 251 -2.89 -21.39 8.95
CA VAL A 251 -4.33 -21.08 9.01
C VAL A 251 -4.75 -20.48 10.35
N ASN A 252 -3.96 -20.67 11.40
CA ASN A 252 -4.19 -20.14 12.75
C ASN A 252 -3.55 -18.75 12.98
N GLY A 253 -2.97 -18.11 11.95
CA GLY A 253 -2.39 -16.78 12.03
C GLY A 253 -0.86 -16.76 12.21
N THR A 254 -0.36 -15.72 12.91
CA THR A 254 1.06 -15.35 12.94
C THR A 254 1.88 -16.04 14.03
N GLY A 255 1.31 -16.98 14.75
CA GLY A 255 1.99 -17.70 15.83
C GLY A 255 1.64 -17.14 17.21
N SER A 256 2.61 -17.17 18.13
CA SER A 256 2.41 -16.80 19.53
C SER A 256 3.36 -15.70 20.00
N LEU A 257 2.96 -15.02 21.08
CA LEU A 257 3.83 -14.07 21.79
C LEU A 257 5.10 -14.76 22.31
N PRO A 258 6.24 -14.05 22.38
CA PRO A 258 6.43 -12.64 22.04
C PRO A 258 6.83 -12.38 20.57
N ALA A 259 6.95 -13.39 19.74
CA ALA A 259 7.62 -13.30 18.43
C ALA A 259 6.68 -12.99 17.25
N CYS A 260 5.37 -13.01 17.44
CA CYS A 260 4.42 -12.83 16.34
C CYS A 260 4.48 -11.42 15.71
N VAL A 261 4.41 -11.40 14.37
CA VAL A 261 4.32 -10.19 13.53
C VAL A 261 3.28 -10.48 12.44
N PRO A 262 2.29 -9.59 12.23
CA PRO A 262 2.02 -8.38 12.99
C PRO A 262 1.39 -8.65 14.36
N ARG A 263 1.42 -7.63 15.21
CA ARG A 263 0.58 -7.55 16.41
C ARG A 263 -0.60 -6.62 16.15
N LYS A 264 -1.72 -6.93 16.79
CA LYS A 264 -2.90 -6.08 16.85
C LYS A 264 -2.68 -4.89 17.78
N ASP A 265 -3.60 -3.94 17.75
CA ASP A 265 -3.53 -2.73 18.57
C ASP A 265 -3.61 -3.04 20.08
N ASP A 266 -4.27 -4.14 20.47
CA ASP A 266 -4.34 -4.66 21.84
C ASP A 266 -3.09 -5.47 22.25
N GLY A 267 -2.12 -5.64 21.35
CA GLY A 267 -0.88 -6.38 21.58
C GLY A 267 -0.97 -7.89 21.33
N SER A 268 -2.15 -8.43 21.05
CA SER A 268 -2.32 -9.83 20.67
C SER A 268 -1.71 -10.12 19.29
N CYS A 269 -1.47 -11.39 19.00
CA CYS A 269 -0.97 -11.82 17.69
C CYS A 269 -2.03 -11.61 16.61
N GLY A 270 -1.60 -11.14 15.44
CA GLY A 270 -2.46 -11.00 14.27
C GLY A 270 -2.98 -12.34 13.77
N ASP A 271 -4.22 -12.35 13.32
CA ASP A 271 -4.78 -13.46 12.58
C ASP A 271 -4.29 -13.48 11.12
N LEU A 272 -4.83 -14.37 10.31
CA LEU A 272 -4.37 -14.52 8.93
C LEU A 272 -4.75 -13.33 8.04
N MET A 273 -5.87 -12.64 8.35
CA MET A 273 -6.27 -11.42 7.65
C MET A 273 -5.36 -10.25 8.02
N ASP A 274 -4.98 -10.12 9.29
CA ASP A 274 -4.01 -9.13 9.74
C ASP A 274 -2.63 -9.36 9.10
N ALA A 275 -2.21 -10.63 8.98
CA ALA A 275 -0.96 -10.99 8.30
C ALA A 275 -0.99 -10.61 6.82
N MET A 276 -2.07 -10.91 6.10
CA MET A 276 -2.26 -10.54 4.70
C MET A 276 -2.20 -9.01 4.52
N LEU A 277 -2.92 -8.27 5.37
CA LEU A 277 -2.96 -6.82 5.30
C LEU A 277 -1.60 -6.20 5.62
N TYR A 278 -0.87 -6.76 6.59
CA TYR A 278 0.49 -6.35 6.93
C TYR A 278 1.44 -6.57 5.75
N GLU A 279 1.45 -7.78 5.16
CA GLU A 279 2.28 -8.08 3.99
C GLU A 279 1.98 -7.11 2.83
N LYS A 280 0.70 -6.88 2.53
CA LYS A 280 0.28 -5.97 1.46
C LYS A 280 0.80 -4.55 1.71
N ARG A 281 0.73 -4.05 2.93
CA ARG A 281 1.18 -2.69 3.26
C ARG A 281 2.69 -2.53 3.18
N ILE A 282 3.46 -3.49 3.69
CA ILE A 282 4.92 -3.42 3.68
C ILE A 282 5.45 -3.63 2.24
N GLU A 283 4.90 -4.57 1.50
CA GLU A 283 5.35 -4.87 0.13
C GLU A 283 4.97 -3.79 -0.88
N LEU A 284 3.84 -3.12 -0.70
CA LEU A 284 3.37 -2.09 -1.63
C LEU A 284 3.77 -0.67 -1.20
N GLN A 285 4.63 -0.54 -0.21
CA GLN A 285 5.16 0.75 0.18
C GLN A 285 5.80 1.44 -1.03
N SER A 286 5.30 2.62 -1.37
CA SER A 286 5.71 3.43 -2.53
C SER A 286 5.39 2.86 -3.93
N VAL A 287 4.62 1.77 -4.04
CA VAL A 287 4.13 1.28 -5.33
C VAL A 287 2.99 2.17 -5.84
N GLU A 288 1.96 2.34 -5.02
CA GLU A 288 0.83 3.22 -5.33
C GLU A 288 0.29 3.80 -4.01
N PRO A 289 0.37 5.12 -3.81
CA PRO A 289 0.13 5.74 -2.50
C PRO A 289 -1.29 5.59 -1.97
N ILE A 290 -2.26 5.65 -2.88
CA ILE A 290 -3.66 5.66 -2.50
C ILE A 290 -4.14 4.31 -1.97
N LEU A 291 -3.45 3.21 -2.32
CA LEU A 291 -3.89 1.85 -1.98
C LEU A 291 -3.88 1.62 -0.47
N HIS A 292 -2.85 2.11 0.23
CA HIS A 292 -2.76 1.97 1.69
C HIS A 292 -3.90 2.69 2.40
N TRP A 293 -4.20 3.91 1.97
CA TRP A 293 -5.30 4.68 2.52
C TRP A 293 -6.64 4.02 2.21
N ALA A 294 -6.84 3.55 0.98
CA ALA A 294 -8.07 2.86 0.57
C ALA A 294 -8.31 1.57 1.36
N ASP A 295 -7.26 0.77 1.59
CA ASP A 295 -7.34 -0.42 2.44
C ASP A 295 -7.70 -0.05 3.87
N TRP A 296 -6.97 0.88 4.48
CA TRP A 296 -7.23 1.26 5.86
C TRP A 296 -8.63 1.80 6.08
N ARG A 297 -9.12 2.59 5.13
CA ARG A 297 -10.48 3.04 5.11
C ARG A 297 -11.46 1.85 5.07
N ALA A 298 -11.24 0.93 4.13
CA ALA A 298 -12.12 -0.23 3.94
C ALA A 298 -12.06 -1.24 5.09
N PHE A 299 -10.96 -1.29 5.84
CA PHE A 299 -10.81 -2.11 7.04
C PHE A 299 -11.21 -1.39 8.33
N GLY A 300 -11.65 -0.12 8.25
CA GLY A 300 -12.01 0.68 9.43
C GLY A 300 -10.82 1.01 10.33
N LYS A 301 -9.61 1.03 9.77
CA LYS A 301 -8.35 1.25 10.50
C LYS A 301 -7.78 2.67 10.32
N LEU A 302 -8.48 3.57 9.64
CA LEU A 302 -8.04 4.96 9.57
C LEU A 302 -8.10 5.60 10.95
N GLN A 303 -7.12 6.43 11.25
CA GLN A 303 -7.12 7.20 12.48
C GLN A 303 -8.37 8.07 12.55
N ARG A 304 -8.96 8.18 13.75
CA ARG A 304 -10.12 9.04 13.98
C ARG A 304 -9.84 10.47 13.52
N GLY A 305 -10.76 11.06 12.77
CA GLY A 305 -10.60 12.38 12.17
C GLY A 305 -9.87 12.41 10.83
N SER A 306 -9.40 11.25 10.32
CA SER A 306 -8.82 11.16 8.97
C SER A 306 -9.89 11.34 7.90
N MET A 307 -9.48 11.86 6.75
CA MET A 307 -10.36 12.01 5.59
C MET A 307 -10.86 10.65 5.10
N MET A 308 -12.17 10.49 4.97
CA MET A 308 -12.79 9.30 4.37
C MET A 308 -12.87 9.39 2.83
N GLN A 309 -12.64 10.59 2.29
CA GLN A 309 -12.65 10.90 0.86
C GLN A 309 -11.75 12.11 0.60
N PHE A 310 -11.15 12.16 -0.57
CA PHE A 310 -10.40 13.35 -0.97
C PHE A 310 -11.39 14.50 -1.23
N PRO A 311 -11.18 15.67 -0.63
CA PRO A 311 -12.00 16.85 -0.89
C PRO A 311 -11.73 17.36 -2.31
N ILE A 312 -12.73 17.91 -2.96
CA ILE A 312 -12.56 18.71 -4.17
C ILE A 312 -11.76 19.96 -3.78
N HIS A 313 -10.81 20.37 -4.61
CA HIS A 313 -9.97 21.54 -4.30
C HIS A 313 -10.83 22.80 -4.08
N GLY A 314 -10.51 23.59 -3.05
CA GLY A 314 -11.33 24.76 -2.67
C GLY A 314 -11.53 25.78 -3.80
N ARG A 315 -10.52 26.00 -4.65
CA ARG A 315 -10.66 26.87 -5.84
C ARG A 315 -11.66 26.33 -6.85
N GLU A 316 -11.72 25.02 -7.04
CA GLU A 316 -12.71 24.39 -7.92
C GLU A 316 -14.12 24.63 -7.38
N LEU A 317 -14.32 24.47 -6.08
CA LEU A 317 -15.60 24.77 -5.44
C LEU A 317 -15.98 26.24 -5.60
N GLN A 318 -15.03 27.17 -5.47
CA GLN A 318 -15.27 28.59 -5.70
C GLN A 318 -15.70 28.88 -7.14
N VAL A 319 -15.04 28.31 -8.13
CA VAL A 319 -15.41 28.45 -9.55
C VAL A 319 -16.80 27.91 -9.82
N LEU A 320 -17.16 26.81 -9.15
CA LEU A 320 -18.49 26.19 -9.27
C LEU A 320 -19.57 26.87 -8.42
N GLY A 321 -19.24 27.93 -7.64
CA GLY A 321 -20.17 28.59 -6.73
C GLY A 321 -20.64 27.70 -5.56
N LEU A 322 -19.86 26.67 -5.23
CA LEU A 322 -20.19 25.73 -4.16
C LEU A 322 -19.50 26.11 -2.84
N PRO A 323 -20.09 25.75 -1.67
CA PRO A 323 -19.47 25.98 -0.38
C PRO A 323 -18.11 25.26 -0.28
N ILE A 324 -17.11 25.94 0.27
CA ILE A 324 -15.81 25.33 0.57
C ILE A 324 -15.98 24.43 1.79
N TYR A 325 -15.29 23.29 1.79
CA TYR A 325 -15.27 22.36 2.92
C TYR A 325 -14.77 23.05 4.20
N THR A 326 -15.45 22.75 5.30
CA THR A 326 -14.88 22.92 6.64
C THR A 326 -13.97 21.75 6.96
N PHE A 327 -13.06 21.95 7.91
CA PHE A 327 -12.19 20.86 8.40
C PHE A 327 -13.07 19.71 8.92
N GLY A 328 -12.80 18.47 8.45
CA GLY A 328 -13.62 17.30 8.77
C GLY A 328 -14.73 17.00 7.74
N GLY A 329 -14.84 17.77 6.65
CA GLY A 329 -15.82 17.55 5.56
C GLY A 329 -17.23 18.03 5.90
N SER A 330 -18.20 17.62 5.08
CA SER A 330 -19.62 18.04 5.18
C SER A 330 -20.37 17.44 6.38
N ASN A 331 -19.76 16.50 7.12
CA ASN A 331 -20.33 15.89 8.32
C ASN A 331 -19.26 15.75 9.43
N PRO A 332 -18.92 16.84 10.12
CA PRO A 332 -17.89 16.82 11.16
C PRO A 332 -18.24 15.92 12.37
N GLY A 333 -19.46 15.42 12.48
CA GLY A 333 -19.89 14.48 13.52
C GLY A 333 -19.89 13.01 13.12
N SER A 334 -19.58 12.67 11.87
CA SER A 334 -19.61 11.30 11.35
C SER A 334 -18.20 10.71 11.17
N ALA A 335 -17.23 11.14 11.97
CA ALA A 335 -15.97 10.40 12.08
C ALA A 335 -16.25 9.02 12.67
N PRO A 336 -15.72 7.93 12.10
CA PRO A 336 -15.94 6.59 12.58
C PRO A 336 -15.42 6.37 14.00
#